data_491be100a4b4e065bdb23d1e7729a6e9
#
_entry.id   491be100a4b4e065bdb23d1e7729a6e9
#
_cell.length_a   1.000
_cell.length_b   1.000
_cell.length_c   1.000
_cell.angle_alpha   90.00
_cell.angle_beta   90.00
_cell.angle_gamma   90.00
#
_symmetry.space_group_name_H-M   'P 1'
#
loop_
_entity.id
_entity.type
_entity.pdbx_description
1 polymer ?
#
loop_
_entity_poly.entity_id
_entity_poly.type
_entity_poly.pdbx_seq_one_letter_code
_entity_poly.pdbx_strand_id
1 'polypeptide(L)'
;MMAAIGLMMATVSVNAQYLNESGTPFEEGKFYVNASASSASLAYSKSTDFKLGLNAKAGYLFMDNLMALGVVEFNSQKNFDILTTQIGAGARYYFENCGVFLGVLAKYAHVKANESSFSDFRPEIHAGYCFFLGQHVTLDPEVYYEHSFKDSDYSGFGLRIGIGIYF
;
A
#
# COMPACT_ATOMS: atom_id res chain seq x y z
N MET A 1 -23.53 -5.03 -8.24
CA MET A 1 -22.66 -5.68 -7.25
C MET A 1 -22.15 -7.06 -7.71
N MET A 2 -22.97 -7.91 -8.35
CA MET A 2 -22.55 -9.24 -8.87
C MET A 2 -21.53 -9.18 -10.03
N ALA A 3 -21.54 -8.16 -10.89
CA ALA A 3 -20.61 -8.04 -12.03
C ALA A 3 -19.16 -7.78 -11.58
N ALA A 4 -18.95 -7.06 -10.48
CA ALA A 4 -17.62 -6.76 -9.95
C ALA A 4 -16.94 -8.00 -9.35
N ILE A 5 -17.72 -8.90 -8.75
CA ILE A 5 -17.22 -10.16 -8.17
C ILE A 5 -16.84 -11.15 -9.30
N GLY A 6 -17.61 -11.17 -10.40
CA GLY A 6 -17.30 -12.01 -11.57
C GLY A 6 -16.01 -11.56 -12.28
N LEU A 7 -15.73 -10.26 -12.34
CA LEU A 7 -14.51 -9.74 -12.93
C LEU A 7 -13.28 -10.07 -12.07
N MET A 8 -13.40 -10.03 -10.75
CA MET A 8 -12.33 -10.46 -9.83
C MET A 8 -11.99 -11.95 -9.97
N MET A 9 -12.99 -12.81 -10.11
CA MET A 9 -12.74 -14.26 -10.27
C MET A 9 -12.09 -14.61 -11.61
N ALA A 10 -12.42 -13.90 -12.68
CA ALA A 10 -11.78 -14.11 -13.99
C ALA A 10 -10.31 -13.69 -13.99
N THR A 11 -9.95 -12.65 -13.26
CA THR A 11 -8.56 -12.16 -13.14
C THR A 11 -7.68 -13.09 -12.30
N VAL A 12 -8.23 -13.74 -11.28
CA VAL A 12 -7.50 -14.73 -10.46
C VAL A 12 -7.02 -15.92 -11.31
N SER A 13 -7.82 -16.36 -12.27
CA SER A 13 -7.45 -17.47 -13.17
C SER A 13 -6.29 -17.12 -14.12
N VAL A 14 -6.21 -15.87 -14.58
CA VAL A 14 -5.12 -15.41 -15.47
C VAL A 14 -3.80 -15.31 -14.72
N ASN A 15 -3.83 -14.83 -13.47
CA ASN A 15 -2.63 -14.68 -12.66
C ASN A 15 -2.04 -16.02 -12.20
N ALA A 16 -2.88 -17.05 -11.96
CA ALA A 16 -2.41 -18.39 -11.63
C ALA A 16 -1.55 -19.01 -12.74
N GLN A 17 -1.76 -18.64 -14.01
CA GLN A 17 -0.94 -19.11 -15.12
C GLN A 17 0.47 -18.50 -15.12
N TYR A 18 0.59 -17.21 -14.82
CA TYR A 18 1.92 -16.56 -14.72
C TYR A 18 2.74 -17.04 -13.51
N LEU A 19 2.08 -17.36 -12.41
CA LEU A 19 2.73 -17.90 -11.21
C LEU A 19 3.30 -19.31 -11.42
N ASN A 20 2.70 -20.12 -12.31
CA ASN A 20 3.14 -21.48 -12.58
C ASN A 20 4.27 -21.60 -13.61
N GLU A 21 4.45 -20.60 -14.48
CA GLU A 21 5.46 -20.66 -15.57
C GLU A 21 6.82 -20.03 -15.21
N SER A 22 6.89 -19.20 -14.16
CA SER A 22 8.09 -18.38 -13.85
C SER A 22 8.76 -18.66 -12.50
N GLY A 23 8.38 -19.74 -11.79
CA GLY A 23 8.75 -19.86 -10.38
C GLY A 23 7.90 -18.92 -9.49
N THR A 24 8.02 -19.03 -8.18
CA THR A 24 7.30 -18.11 -7.27
C THR A 24 7.95 -16.73 -7.35
N PRO A 25 7.24 -15.67 -7.76
CA PRO A 25 7.81 -14.32 -7.87
C PRO A 25 8.21 -13.75 -6.51
N PHE A 26 7.86 -14.43 -5.43
CA PHE A 26 8.09 -14.04 -4.04
C PHE A 26 9.18 -14.89 -3.36
N GLU A 27 10.20 -15.29 -4.12
CA GLU A 27 11.38 -16.02 -3.61
C GLU A 27 12.32 -15.10 -2.83
N GLU A 28 13.00 -15.68 -1.86
CA GLU A 28 14.08 -15.04 -1.12
C GLU A 28 15.13 -14.43 -2.07
N GLY A 29 15.66 -13.28 -1.70
CA GLY A 29 16.72 -12.57 -2.41
C GLY A 29 16.22 -11.55 -3.43
N LYS A 30 14.92 -11.49 -3.74
CA LYS A 30 14.37 -10.52 -4.69
C LYS A 30 14.15 -9.14 -4.05
N PHE A 31 14.43 -8.12 -4.85
CA PHE A 31 14.11 -6.73 -4.53
C PHE A 31 12.76 -6.34 -5.13
N TYR A 32 12.09 -5.43 -4.46
CA TYR A 32 10.81 -4.85 -4.85
C TYR A 32 10.87 -3.35 -4.81
N VAL A 33 10.34 -2.68 -5.84
CA VAL A 33 10.12 -1.24 -5.86
C VAL A 33 8.71 -0.99 -6.35
N ASN A 34 7.99 -0.06 -5.70
CA ASN A 34 6.63 0.29 -6.04
C ASN A 34 6.43 1.80 -5.98
N ALA A 35 5.73 2.32 -6.96
CA ALA A 35 5.19 3.66 -6.95
C ALA A 35 3.67 3.58 -6.98
N SER A 36 3.00 4.24 -6.06
CA SER A 36 1.55 4.17 -5.93
C SER A 36 0.92 5.53 -5.67
N ALA A 37 -0.32 5.67 -6.16
CA ALA A 37 -1.21 6.75 -5.79
C ALA A 37 -2.22 6.25 -4.76
N SER A 38 -2.47 7.05 -3.74
CA SER A 38 -3.45 6.75 -2.70
C SER A 38 -4.58 7.77 -2.72
N SER A 39 -5.78 7.29 -2.44
CA SER A 39 -6.92 8.14 -2.12
C SER A 39 -7.47 7.74 -0.76
N ALA A 40 -7.42 8.64 0.21
CA ALA A 40 -8.05 8.47 1.50
C ALA A 40 -9.37 9.27 1.50
N SER A 41 -10.46 8.62 1.11
CA SER A 41 -11.79 9.25 1.11
C SER A 41 -12.83 8.46 1.92
N LEU A 42 -12.42 7.36 2.54
CA LEU A 42 -13.26 6.55 3.42
C LEU A 42 -12.84 6.71 4.88
N ALA A 43 -12.37 7.89 5.26
CA ALA A 43 -12.23 8.21 6.68
C ALA A 43 -13.63 8.24 7.30
N TYR A 44 -13.81 7.53 8.40
CA TYR A 44 -15.01 7.61 9.27
C TYR A 44 -15.05 8.98 9.98
N SER A 45 -14.44 9.98 9.39
CA SER A 45 -14.42 11.37 9.86
C SER A 45 -15.51 12.16 9.17
N LYS A 46 -16.15 13.05 9.92
CA LYS A 46 -17.26 13.92 9.50
C LYS A 46 -16.90 14.94 8.39
N SER A 47 -15.66 14.96 7.91
CA SER A 47 -15.23 15.82 6.80
C SER A 47 -14.88 14.96 5.58
N THR A 48 -15.65 15.12 4.53
CA THR A 48 -15.52 14.43 3.23
C THR A 48 -14.41 15.09 2.41
N ASP A 49 -13.19 15.16 2.93
CA ASP A 49 -12.07 15.76 2.19
C ASP A 49 -11.28 14.70 1.46
N PHE A 50 -11.27 14.83 0.14
CA PHE A 50 -10.49 13.96 -0.75
C PHE A 50 -9.01 14.27 -0.60
N LYS A 51 -8.23 13.34 -0.05
CA LYS A 51 -6.77 13.42 0.07
C LYS A 51 -6.14 12.63 -1.06
N LEU A 52 -5.30 13.28 -1.84
CA LEU A 52 -4.45 12.65 -2.84
C LEU A 52 -3.05 12.48 -2.26
N GLY A 53 -2.52 11.25 -2.33
CA GLY A 53 -1.18 10.93 -1.88
C GLY A 53 -0.37 10.22 -2.96
N LEU A 54 0.93 10.45 -2.93
CA LEU A 54 1.94 9.69 -3.65
C LEU A 54 2.74 8.88 -2.65
N ASN A 55 2.99 7.63 -2.97
CA ASN A 55 3.71 6.70 -2.12
C ASN A 55 4.76 5.96 -2.95
N ALA A 56 5.95 5.84 -2.38
CA ALA A 56 7.03 5.01 -2.92
C ALA A 56 7.41 3.97 -1.87
N LYS A 57 7.50 2.72 -2.28
CA LYS A 57 7.92 1.59 -1.42
C LYS A 57 9.15 0.93 -2.03
N ALA A 58 10.06 0.49 -1.17
CA ALA A 58 11.15 -0.39 -1.53
C ALA A 58 11.15 -1.58 -0.56
N GLY A 59 11.42 -2.77 -1.07
CA GLY A 59 11.37 -3.99 -0.26
C GLY A 59 12.45 -4.99 -0.67
N TYR A 60 12.72 -5.90 0.24
CA TYR A 60 13.62 -7.03 0.06
C TYR A 60 12.99 -8.28 0.66
N LEU A 61 12.88 -9.34 -0.14
CA LEU A 61 12.41 -10.65 0.30
C LEU A 61 13.57 -11.36 1.02
N PHE A 62 13.55 -11.32 2.33
CA PHE A 62 14.58 -11.94 3.18
C PHE A 62 14.26 -13.40 3.53
N MET A 63 13.08 -13.86 3.19
CA MET A 63 12.60 -15.24 3.20
C MET A 63 11.55 -15.39 2.09
N ASP A 64 11.29 -16.62 1.66
CA ASP A 64 10.19 -16.90 0.72
C ASP A 64 8.87 -16.34 1.28
N ASN A 65 8.18 -15.58 0.44
CA ASN A 65 6.91 -14.93 0.76
C ASN A 65 6.96 -13.86 1.85
N LEU A 66 8.12 -13.53 2.43
CA LEU A 66 8.22 -12.54 3.50
C LEU A 66 9.20 -11.41 3.12
N MET A 67 8.66 -10.20 3.04
CA MET A 67 9.37 -9.01 2.60
C MET A 67 9.52 -7.99 3.73
N ALA A 68 10.72 -7.45 3.91
CA ALA A 68 10.94 -6.21 4.64
C ALA A 68 10.65 -5.02 3.72
N LEU A 69 9.90 -4.02 4.21
CA LEU A 69 9.47 -2.84 3.44
C LEU A 69 9.96 -1.56 4.08
N GLY A 70 10.44 -0.63 3.24
CA GLY A 70 10.54 0.79 3.54
C GLY A 70 9.53 1.58 2.72
N VAL A 71 8.99 2.66 3.27
CA VAL A 71 7.99 3.50 2.62
C VAL A 71 8.27 4.98 2.83
N VAL A 72 8.01 5.76 1.78
CA VAL A 72 7.95 7.24 1.84
C VAL A 72 6.64 7.68 1.20
N GLU A 73 5.87 8.51 1.91
CA GLU A 73 4.58 9.00 1.45
C GLU A 73 4.55 10.53 1.49
N PHE A 74 3.92 11.11 0.47
CA PHE A 74 3.61 12.52 0.38
C PHE A 74 2.11 12.69 0.16
N ASN A 75 1.43 13.28 1.11
CA ASN A 75 0.00 13.54 1.05
C ASN A 75 -0.25 15.04 1.06
N SER A 76 -1.04 15.50 0.09
CA SER A 76 -1.47 16.89 0.00
C SER A 76 -2.99 16.99 0.07
N GLN A 77 -3.45 17.91 0.90
CA GLN A 77 -4.88 18.23 1.04
C GLN A 77 -5.11 19.65 0.56
N LYS A 78 -5.75 19.79 -0.62
CA LYS A 78 -5.89 21.08 -1.32
C LYS A 78 -6.69 22.15 -0.56
N ASN A 79 -7.61 21.75 0.34
CA ASN A 79 -8.51 22.69 1.00
C ASN A 79 -7.91 23.38 2.23
N PHE A 80 -6.76 22.93 2.75
CA PHE A 80 -6.20 23.43 4.02
C PHE A 80 -4.71 23.74 3.96
N ASP A 81 -4.05 23.72 2.79
CA ASP A 81 -2.59 23.85 2.65
C ASP A 81 -1.80 22.93 3.63
N ILE A 82 -2.33 21.72 3.86
CA ILE A 82 -1.70 20.72 4.71
C ILE A 82 -0.85 19.82 3.84
N LEU A 83 0.45 19.80 4.14
CA LEU A 83 1.40 18.85 3.56
C LEU A 83 1.82 17.84 4.64
N THR A 84 1.57 16.57 4.40
CA THR A 84 2.02 15.48 5.27
C THR A 84 3.07 14.65 4.56
N THR A 85 4.25 14.58 5.16
CA THR A 85 5.32 13.67 4.74
C THR A 85 5.44 12.55 5.75
N GLN A 86 5.46 11.31 5.28
CA GLN A 86 5.61 10.14 6.14
C GLN A 86 6.76 9.27 5.66
N ILE A 87 7.49 8.70 6.60
CA ILE A 87 8.50 7.69 6.37
C ILE A 87 8.22 6.50 7.30
N GLY A 88 8.40 5.29 6.82
CA GLY A 88 8.13 4.12 7.63
C GLY A 88 8.85 2.87 7.16
N ALA A 89 8.79 1.86 8.00
CA ALA A 89 9.30 0.52 7.71
C ALA A 89 8.35 -0.53 8.28
N GLY A 90 8.41 -1.73 7.72
CA GLY A 90 7.58 -2.84 8.17
C GLY A 90 7.83 -4.12 7.40
N ALA A 91 6.82 -4.98 7.36
CA ALA A 91 6.88 -6.26 6.70
C ALA A 91 5.60 -6.54 5.92
N ARG A 92 5.73 -7.36 4.87
CA ARG A 92 4.64 -7.85 4.05
C ARG A 92 4.80 -9.34 3.83
N TYR A 93 3.72 -10.07 4.02
CA TYR A 93 3.63 -11.50 3.76
C TYR A 93 2.75 -11.75 2.54
N TYR A 94 3.22 -12.59 1.63
CA TYR A 94 2.50 -13.03 0.45
C TYR A 94 1.95 -14.44 0.67
N PHE A 95 0.66 -14.63 0.42
CA PHE A 95 0.06 -15.95 0.48
C PHE A 95 0.44 -16.75 -0.76
N GLU A 96 0.86 -17.98 -0.52
CA GLU A 96 1.35 -18.87 -1.58
C GLU A 96 0.32 -19.04 -2.70
N ASN A 97 0.81 -19.02 -3.94
CA ASN A 97 0.07 -19.31 -5.17
C ASN A 97 -1.16 -18.43 -5.45
N CYS A 98 -1.37 -17.32 -4.75
CA CYS A 98 -2.55 -16.50 -5.00
C CYS A 98 -2.30 -15.00 -5.19
N GLY A 99 -1.08 -14.51 -4.95
CA GLY A 99 -0.73 -13.08 -5.09
C GLY A 99 -1.37 -12.16 -4.05
N VAL A 100 -2.17 -12.68 -3.13
CA VAL A 100 -2.71 -11.92 -1.99
C VAL A 100 -1.58 -11.60 -1.03
N PHE A 101 -1.58 -10.42 -0.47
CA PHE A 101 -0.63 -10.05 0.58
C PHE A 101 -1.31 -9.35 1.76
N LEU A 102 -0.65 -9.47 2.90
CA LEU A 102 -0.97 -8.76 4.12
C LEU A 102 0.31 -8.13 4.67
N GLY A 103 0.26 -6.88 5.13
CA GLY A 103 1.43 -6.22 5.67
C GLY A 103 1.11 -5.26 6.80
N VAL A 104 2.17 -4.93 7.53
CA VAL A 104 2.15 -3.94 8.60
C VAL A 104 3.30 -2.96 8.41
N LEU A 105 3.04 -1.69 8.71
CA LEU A 105 4.04 -0.63 8.67
C LEU A 105 4.00 0.18 9.96
N ALA A 106 5.17 0.56 10.43
CA ALA A 106 5.35 1.57 11.47
C ALA A 106 5.80 2.86 10.77
N LYS A 107 4.96 3.89 10.77
CA LYS A 107 5.21 5.15 10.06
C LYS A 107 5.37 6.30 11.04
N TYR A 108 6.27 7.21 10.68
CA TYR A 108 6.44 8.50 11.35
C TYR A 108 6.01 9.61 10.41
N ALA A 109 4.97 10.33 10.79
CA ALA A 109 4.38 11.40 10.00
C ALA A 109 4.86 12.76 10.50
N HIS A 110 5.26 13.61 9.57
CA HIS A 110 5.50 15.03 9.82
C HIS A 110 4.44 15.85 9.06
N VAL A 111 3.60 16.53 9.82
CA VAL A 111 2.49 17.32 9.30
C VAL A 111 2.85 18.80 9.40
N LYS A 112 2.78 19.49 8.27
CA LYS A 112 2.89 20.95 8.21
C LYS A 112 1.55 21.54 7.83
N ALA A 113 1.01 22.40 8.70
CA ALA A 113 -0.24 23.13 8.50
C ALA A 113 0.01 24.60 8.82
N ASN A 114 0.07 25.47 7.80
CA ASN A 114 0.33 26.90 7.93
C ASN A 114 1.56 27.20 8.81
N GLU A 115 1.35 27.75 10.02
CA GLU A 115 2.42 28.14 10.95
C GLU A 115 2.77 27.07 12.00
N SER A 116 2.02 25.95 12.01
CA SER A 116 2.21 24.88 12.98
C SER A 116 2.72 23.60 12.33
N SER A 117 3.66 22.94 12.98
CA SER A 117 4.11 21.61 12.59
C SER A 117 4.08 20.67 13.78
N PHE A 118 3.69 19.44 13.54
CA PHE A 118 3.74 18.38 14.54
C PHE A 118 4.12 17.05 13.91
N SER A 119 4.61 16.16 14.76
CA SER A 119 4.95 14.79 14.36
C SER A 119 4.07 13.80 15.08
N ASP A 120 3.77 12.69 14.41
CA ASP A 120 2.86 11.66 14.87
C ASP A 120 3.37 10.28 14.47
N PHE A 121 3.16 9.29 15.32
CA PHE A 121 3.42 7.88 15.01
C PHE A 121 2.14 7.22 14.50
N ARG A 122 2.21 6.61 13.31
CA ARG A 122 1.05 6.05 12.62
C ARG A 122 1.33 4.63 12.14
N PRO A 123 1.02 3.62 12.94
CA PRO A 123 1.01 2.25 12.44
C PRO A 123 -0.08 2.07 11.38
N GLU A 124 0.25 1.24 10.38
CA GLU A 124 -0.64 0.88 9.29
C GLU A 124 -0.71 -0.64 9.16
N ILE A 125 -1.90 -1.15 8.92
CA ILE A 125 -2.11 -2.50 8.40
C ILE A 125 -2.66 -2.36 6.98
N HIS A 126 -2.16 -3.18 6.05
CA HIS A 126 -2.62 -3.15 4.67
C HIS A 126 -2.76 -4.56 4.10
N ALA A 127 -3.70 -4.73 3.22
CA ALA A 127 -3.93 -5.96 2.48
C ALA A 127 -4.20 -5.64 1.01
N GLY A 128 -3.78 -6.50 0.10
CA GLY A 128 -3.94 -6.27 -1.31
C GLY A 128 -3.67 -7.50 -2.15
N TYR A 129 -3.57 -7.25 -3.45
CA TYR A 129 -3.36 -8.30 -4.44
C TYR A 129 -2.37 -7.82 -5.49
N CYS A 130 -1.40 -8.69 -5.85
CA CYS A 130 -0.47 -8.46 -6.94
C CYS A 130 -1.03 -9.03 -8.24
N PHE A 131 -1.48 -8.15 -9.14
CA PHE A 131 -1.83 -8.53 -10.51
C PHE A 131 -0.58 -8.49 -11.36
N PHE A 132 -0.06 -9.64 -11.77
CA PHE A 132 1.09 -9.71 -12.66
C PHE A 132 0.72 -9.26 -14.07
N LEU A 133 1.32 -8.16 -14.52
CA LEU A 133 1.23 -7.65 -15.89
C LEU A 133 2.32 -8.25 -16.79
N GLY A 134 3.31 -8.90 -16.19
CA GLY A 134 4.44 -9.57 -16.82
C GLY A 134 5.25 -10.31 -15.77
N GLN A 135 6.43 -10.82 -16.14
CA GLN A 135 7.27 -11.64 -15.24
C GLN A 135 7.75 -10.88 -14.00
N HIS A 136 7.93 -9.56 -14.10
CA HIS A 136 8.52 -8.72 -13.05
C HIS A 136 7.66 -7.53 -12.64
N VAL A 137 6.60 -7.24 -13.39
CA VAL A 137 5.78 -6.03 -13.19
C VAL A 137 4.40 -6.41 -12.66
N THR A 138 3.98 -5.73 -11.61
CA THR A 138 2.67 -5.94 -10.98
C THR A 138 1.86 -4.64 -10.92
N LEU A 139 0.54 -4.80 -10.94
CA LEU A 139 -0.42 -3.79 -10.49
C LEU A 139 -0.92 -4.22 -9.11
N ASP A 140 -0.70 -3.38 -8.11
CA ASP A 140 -0.92 -3.70 -6.70
C ASP A 140 -2.04 -2.82 -6.10
N PRO A 141 -3.33 -3.17 -6.30
CA PRO A 141 -4.39 -2.57 -5.51
C PRO A 141 -4.31 -3.05 -4.07
N GLU A 142 -4.39 -2.12 -3.13
CA GLU A 142 -4.39 -2.40 -1.71
C GLU A 142 -5.39 -1.53 -0.94
N VAL A 143 -5.94 -2.09 0.12
CA VAL A 143 -6.68 -1.37 1.15
C VAL A 143 -5.79 -1.26 2.38
N TYR A 144 -5.86 -0.14 3.07
CA TYR A 144 -5.09 0.05 4.29
C TYR A 144 -5.92 0.74 5.37
N TYR A 145 -5.55 0.49 6.61
CA TYR A 145 -6.00 1.21 7.78
C TYR A 145 -4.78 1.81 8.49
N GLU A 146 -4.80 3.10 8.70
CA GLU A 146 -3.78 3.85 9.43
C GLU A 146 -4.38 4.34 10.75
N HIS A 147 -3.67 4.13 11.84
CA HIS A 147 -4.06 4.62 13.16
C HIS A 147 -3.13 5.74 13.62
N SER A 148 -3.70 6.88 13.99
CA SER A 148 -2.98 7.99 14.60
C SER A 148 -3.09 7.92 16.12
N PHE A 149 -1.94 7.95 16.82
CA PHE A 149 -1.95 7.98 18.29
C PHE A 149 -2.16 9.37 18.86
N LYS A 150 -1.98 10.40 18.07
CA LYS A 150 -2.07 11.78 18.54
C LYS A 150 -3.49 12.35 18.41
N ASP A 151 -4.17 12.01 17.34
CA ASP A 151 -5.52 12.50 17.06
C ASP A 151 -6.27 11.48 16.20
N SER A 152 -7.40 10.99 16.72
CA SER A 152 -8.23 9.99 16.04
C SER A 152 -8.80 10.48 14.69
N ASP A 153 -8.89 11.79 14.48
CA ASP A 153 -9.35 12.36 13.21
C ASP A 153 -8.40 12.10 12.04
N TYR A 154 -7.14 11.75 12.34
CA TYR A 154 -6.15 11.31 11.35
C TYR A 154 -6.10 9.79 11.17
N SER A 155 -6.91 9.02 11.90
CA SER A 155 -7.06 7.58 11.69
C SER A 155 -8.08 7.31 10.59
N GLY A 156 -7.83 6.30 9.74
CA GLY A 156 -8.79 6.01 8.70
C GLY A 156 -8.40 4.89 7.76
N PHE A 157 -9.36 4.53 6.92
CA PHE A 157 -9.17 3.58 5.83
C PHE A 157 -8.84 4.32 4.54
N GLY A 158 -8.05 3.70 3.68
CA GLY A 158 -7.75 4.21 2.37
C GLY A 158 -7.59 3.11 1.34
N LEU A 159 -7.61 3.53 0.08
CA LEU A 159 -7.30 2.70 -1.07
C LEU A 159 -6.01 3.20 -1.70
N ARG A 160 -5.19 2.29 -2.17
CA ARG A 160 -3.94 2.58 -2.86
C ARG A 160 -3.82 1.68 -4.08
N ILE A 161 -3.38 2.23 -5.19
CA ILE A 161 -3.09 1.47 -6.41
C ILE A 161 -1.69 1.84 -6.84
N GLY A 162 -0.84 0.86 -7.02
CA GLY A 162 0.56 1.04 -7.39
C GLY A 162 1.00 0.11 -8.51
N ILE A 163 2.13 0.46 -9.10
CA ILE A 163 2.88 -0.41 -10.00
C ILE A 163 4.11 -0.86 -9.27
N GLY A 164 4.28 -2.18 -9.16
CA GLY A 164 5.42 -2.85 -8.53
C GLY A 164 6.33 -3.47 -9.56
N ILE A 165 7.62 -3.54 -9.24
CA ILE A 165 8.65 -4.23 -10.04
C ILE A 165 9.45 -5.10 -9.08
N TYR A 166 9.59 -6.39 -9.43
CA TYR A 166 10.42 -7.38 -8.75
C TYR A 166 11.66 -7.69 -9.59
N PHE A 167 12.83 -7.77 -8.98
CA PHE A 167 14.10 -8.10 -9.68
C PHE A 167 15.13 -8.75 -8.76
#